data_28dc0c56d39c1ac3b16aa6fd69bc978a
#
_entry.id   28dc0c56d39c1ac3b16aa6fd69bc978a
#
_cell.length_a   1.000
_cell.length_b   1.000
_cell.length_c   1.000
_cell.angle_alpha   90.00
_cell.angle_beta   90.00
_cell.angle_gamma   90.00
#
_symmetry.space_group_name_H-M   'P 1'
#
loop_
_entity.id
_entity.type
_entity.pdbx_description
1 polymer ?
#
loop_
_entity_poly.entity_id
_entity_poly.type
_entity_poly.pdbx_seq_one_letter_code
_entity_poly.pdbx_strand_id
1 'polypeptide(L)'
;YVEAAKAKGYNVLLLDGQLDAPLLNMLEQKWEKTSFARVDGDTLENLIRKADNTPTEADKQLRENLSGVFTAVLPKVEKEQFHVEASALGATSAPVLVTQSEYMRRMKEQARLQPGMSFYGELPDAYSLVLNTDHPLVRSVNDGLNAATAERLAPIDAELRGLRARLQAIETAQQHTKPEDVTEEEKNELKQVNDQIAEQNTQREAVLADYARTNQIVPQLIDLALLQNGLLRGEALNAFVKRSVDLIK
;
A
#
# COMPACT_ATOMS: atom_id res chain seq x y z
N TYR A 1 -13.19 -4.68 11.37
CA TYR A 1 -13.40 -3.27 11.00
C TYR A 1 -14.51 -2.64 11.84
N VAL A 2 -15.75 -3.17 11.84
CA VAL A 2 -16.90 -2.59 12.56
C VAL A 2 -16.60 -2.44 14.06
N GLU A 3 -16.09 -3.48 14.71
CA GLU A 3 -15.76 -3.43 16.13
C GLU A 3 -14.62 -2.45 16.45
N ALA A 4 -13.63 -2.33 15.54
CA ALA A 4 -12.55 -1.35 15.68
C ALA A 4 -13.09 0.10 15.59
N ALA A 5 -14.03 0.37 14.68
CA ALA A 5 -14.68 1.68 14.57
C ALA A 5 -15.51 2.01 15.81
N LYS A 6 -16.30 1.05 16.32
CA LYS A 6 -17.09 1.21 17.54
C LYS A 6 -16.21 1.43 18.77
N ALA A 7 -15.09 0.71 18.89
CA ALA A 7 -14.14 0.89 20.00
C ALA A 7 -13.52 2.29 20.05
N LYS A 8 -13.44 2.97 18.90
CA LYS A 8 -13.03 4.39 18.80
C LYS A 8 -14.17 5.39 18.99
N GLY A 9 -15.38 4.92 19.32
CA GLY A 9 -16.56 5.77 19.58
C GLY A 9 -17.30 6.23 18.33
N TYR A 10 -17.08 5.60 17.17
CA TYR A 10 -17.78 5.95 15.93
C TYR A 10 -19.08 5.16 15.77
N ASN A 11 -20.11 5.82 15.23
CA ASN A 11 -21.33 5.15 14.82
C ASN A 11 -21.14 4.51 13.45
N VAL A 12 -21.56 3.26 13.32
CA VAL A 12 -21.50 2.50 12.07
C VAL A 12 -22.92 2.24 11.59
N LEU A 13 -23.24 2.68 10.38
CA LEU A 13 -24.49 2.37 9.69
C LEU A 13 -24.35 1.03 8.98
N LEU A 14 -25.32 0.16 9.12
CA LEU A 14 -25.42 -1.08 8.36
C LEU A 14 -26.40 -0.85 7.21
N LEU A 15 -25.90 -0.99 5.99
CA LEU A 15 -26.62 -0.78 4.75
C LEU A 15 -26.45 -2.03 3.89
N ASP A 16 -27.55 -2.67 3.50
CA ASP A 16 -27.59 -3.93 2.75
C ASP A 16 -28.50 -3.89 1.51
N GLY A 17 -29.09 -2.72 1.27
CA GLY A 17 -30.04 -2.50 0.16
C GLY A 17 -29.37 -2.09 -1.14
N GLN A 18 -29.96 -2.49 -2.28
CA GLN A 18 -29.46 -2.12 -3.62
C GLN A 18 -29.49 -0.60 -3.89
N LEU A 19 -30.36 0.13 -3.18
CA LEU A 19 -30.52 1.57 -3.32
C LEU A 19 -29.66 2.38 -2.34
N ASP A 20 -28.93 1.74 -1.46
CA ASP A 20 -28.15 2.43 -0.43
C ASP A 20 -27.02 3.29 -1.02
N ALA A 21 -26.29 2.77 -1.99
CA ALA A 21 -25.22 3.53 -2.65
C ALA A 21 -25.76 4.79 -3.39
N PRO A 22 -26.83 4.71 -4.21
CA PRO A 22 -27.49 5.90 -4.74
C PRO A 22 -27.99 6.86 -3.68
N LEU A 23 -28.55 6.35 -2.57
CA LEU A 23 -29.02 7.18 -1.45
C LEU A 23 -27.87 7.93 -0.80
N LEU A 24 -26.75 7.26 -0.49
CA LEU A 24 -25.58 7.89 0.09
C LEU A 24 -25.01 8.99 -0.81
N ASN A 25 -24.90 8.73 -2.11
CA ASN A 25 -24.46 9.74 -3.09
C ASN A 25 -25.37 10.97 -3.10
N MET A 26 -26.69 10.77 -3.02
CA MET A 26 -27.64 11.87 -2.94
C MET A 26 -27.50 12.66 -1.62
N LEU A 27 -27.27 11.98 -0.50
CA LEU A 27 -27.07 12.62 0.79
C LEU A 27 -25.77 13.43 0.84
N GLU A 28 -24.68 12.92 0.26
CA GLU A 28 -23.40 13.63 0.15
C GLU A 28 -23.53 14.92 -0.69
N GLN A 29 -24.35 14.89 -1.74
CA GLN A 29 -24.64 16.08 -2.55
C GLN A 29 -25.51 17.10 -1.80
N LYS A 30 -26.44 16.61 -0.97
CA LYS A 30 -27.43 17.46 -0.27
C LYS A 30 -26.89 18.05 1.02
N TRP A 31 -26.00 17.36 1.70
CA TRP A 31 -25.38 17.77 2.95
C TRP A 31 -23.96 18.23 2.73
N GLU A 32 -23.74 19.52 2.79
CA GLU A 32 -22.40 20.09 2.68
C GLU A 32 -21.45 19.50 3.72
N LYS A 33 -20.22 19.20 3.31
CA LYS A 33 -19.13 18.67 4.16
C LYS A 33 -19.42 17.31 4.80
N THR A 34 -20.37 16.55 4.26
CA THR A 34 -20.68 15.19 4.70
C THR A 34 -20.14 14.20 3.66
N SER A 35 -19.46 13.15 4.12
CA SER A 35 -19.04 12.04 3.29
C SER A 35 -19.29 10.72 4.00
N PHE A 36 -19.63 9.69 3.25
CA PHE A 36 -19.80 8.33 3.75
C PHE A 36 -18.67 7.46 3.21
N ALA A 37 -18.03 6.72 4.08
CA ALA A 37 -17.00 5.76 3.71
C ALA A 37 -17.28 4.41 4.37
N ARG A 38 -16.94 3.33 3.67
CA ARG A 38 -17.02 2.00 4.28
C ARG A 38 -15.89 1.85 5.30
N VAL A 39 -16.19 1.14 6.38
CA VAL A 39 -15.22 0.84 7.45
C VAL A 39 -14.06 -0.06 6.98
N ASP A 40 -14.20 -0.73 5.83
CA ASP A 40 -13.19 -1.55 5.17
C ASP A 40 -12.60 -0.88 3.90
N GLY A 41 -12.99 0.37 3.61
CA GLY A 41 -12.52 1.11 2.43
C GLY A 41 -11.11 1.67 2.59
N ASP A 42 -10.68 1.89 3.82
CA ASP A 42 -9.33 2.33 4.20
C ASP A 42 -9.10 2.03 5.68
N THR A 43 -7.90 2.33 6.19
CA THR A 43 -7.64 2.29 7.63
C THR A 43 -8.44 3.36 8.35
N LEU A 44 -8.84 3.10 9.60
CA LEU A 44 -9.59 4.08 10.37
C LEU A 44 -8.82 5.40 10.58
N GLU A 45 -7.50 5.33 10.60
CA GLU A 45 -6.60 6.48 10.71
C GLU A 45 -6.72 7.40 9.48
N ASN A 46 -6.86 6.83 8.29
CA ASN A 46 -7.04 7.57 7.03
C ASN A 46 -8.49 8.03 6.82
N LEU A 47 -9.46 7.18 7.15
CA LEU A 47 -10.89 7.52 7.05
C LEU A 47 -11.26 8.72 7.93
N ILE A 48 -10.57 8.84 9.06
CA ILE A 48 -10.81 9.89 10.06
C ILE A 48 -9.52 10.68 10.18
N ARG A 49 -9.39 11.69 9.34
CA ARG A 49 -8.22 12.59 9.32
C ARG A 49 -7.97 13.17 10.71
N LYS A 50 -6.98 12.63 11.42
CA LYS A 50 -6.35 13.33 12.56
C LYS A 50 -5.14 14.07 12.05
N ALA A 51 -5.08 15.37 12.42
CA ALA A 51 -4.00 16.27 12.09
C ALA A 51 -2.62 15.74 12.53
N ASP A 52 -1.62 16.01 11.68
CA ASP A 52 -0.22 16.27 12.01
C ASP A 52 0.59 15.21 12.75
N ASN A 53 0.89 14.10 12.05
CA ASN A 53 2.16 13.41 12.29
C ASN A 53 2.92 13.35 10.95
N THR A 54 3.79 14.33 10.73
CA THR A 54 4.74 14.25 9.60
C THR A 54 5.70 13.10 9.89
N PRO A 55 5.73 12.04 9.06
CA PRO A 55 6.61 10.90 9.30
C PRO A 55 8.08 11.33 9.29
N THR A 56 8.86 10.82 10.22
CA THR A 56 10.31 11.02 10.22
C THR A 56 10.96 10.30 9.03
N GLU A 57 12.20 10.63 8.70
CA GLU A 57 12.94 9.90 7.65
C GLU A 57 13.12 8.41 8.01
N ALA A 58 13.30 8.09 9.30
CA ALA A 58 13.34 6.71 9.76
C ALA A 58 12.00 5.98 9.52
N ASP A 59 10.87 6.65 9.74
CA ASP A 59 9.55 6.08 9.46
C ASP A 59 9.33 5.86 7.96
N LYS A 60 9.81 6.77 7.12
CA LYS A 60 9.73 6.61 5.65
C LYS A 60 10.56 5.41 5.20
N GLN A 61 11.81 5.30 5.67
CA GLN A 61 12.70 4.19 5.34
C GLN A 61 12.10 2.84 5.79
N LEU A 62 11.55 2.78 7.01
CA LEU A 62 10.85 1.61 7.53
C LEU A 62 9.70 1.19 6.61
N ARG A 63 8.86 2.14 6.22
CA ARG A 63 7.70 1.90 5.33
C ARG A 63 8.14 1.42 3.96
N GLU A 64 9.14 2.07 3.35
CA GLU A 64 9.69 1.68 2.06
C GLU A 64 10.28 0.27 2.09
N ASN A 65 11.03 -0.07 3.13
CA ASN A 65 11.63 -1.39 3.31
C ASN A 65 10.55 -2.47 3.44
N LEU A 66 9.60 -2.28 4.33
CA LEU A 66 8.51 -3.24 4.54
C LEU A 66 7.66 -3.39 3.28
N SER A 67 7.27 -2.28 2.64
CA SER A 67 6.50 -2.34 1.39
C SER A 67 7.23 -3.11 0.31
N GLY A 68 8.54 -2.88 0.13
CA GLY A 68 9.36 -3.62 -0.83
C GLY A 68 9.44 -5.12 -0.54
N VAL A 69 9.66 -5.50 0.72
CA VAL A 69 9.72 -6.92 1.13
C VAL A 69 8.39 -7.64 0.86
N PHE A 70 7.28 -7.03 1.25
CA PHE A 70 5.96 -7.64 1.07
C PHE A 70 5.54 -7.68 -0.41
N THR A 71 5.82 -6.61 -1.16
CA THR A 71 5.53 -6.56 -2.62
C THR A 71 6.27 -7.67 -3.38
N ALA A 72 7.48 -8.01 -2.99
CA ALA A 72 8.29 -9.02 -3.68
C ALA A 72 7.70 -10.43 -3.65
N VAL A 73 6.81 -10.74 -2.70
CA VAL A 73 6.18 -12.06 -2.53
C VAL A 73 4.65 -12.04 -2.67
N LEU A 74 4.09 -10.90 -3.13
CA LEU A 74 2.66 -10.82 -3.43
C LEU A 74 2.25 -11.83 -4.50
N PRO A 75 1.07 -12.47 -4.34
CA PRO A 75 0.53 -13.32 -5.38
C PRO A 75 0.16 -12.49 -6.62
N LYS A 76 0.53 -13.00 -7.80
CA LYS A 76 0.11 -12.42 -9.07
C LYS A 76 -1.21 -13.04 -9.48
N VAL A 77 -2.30 -12.29 -9.37
CA VAL A 77 -3.65 -12.72 -9.73
C VAL A 77 -4.13 -11.88 -10.91
N GLU A 78 -4.65 -12.53 -11.97
CA GLU A 78 -5.00 -11.84 -13.24
C GLU A 78 -6.03 -10.72 -13.08
N LYS A 79 -6.94 -10.84 -12.12
CA LYS A 79 -8.08 -9.92 -11.94
C LYS A 79 -8.00 -9.09 -10.65
N GLU A 80 -6.89 -9.16 -9.93
CA GLU A 80 -6.70 -8.48 -8.67
C GLU A 80 -5.34 -7.78 -8.67
N GLN A 81 -5.33 -6.51 -8.32
CA GLN A 81 -4.11 -5.73 -8.15
C GLN A 81 -3.94 -5.41 -6.67
N PHE A 82 -2.76 -5.71 -6.15
CA PHE A 82 -2.41 -5.42 -4.78
C PHE A 82 -1.38 -4.31 -4.72
N HIS A 83 -1.66 -3.30 -3.92
CA HIS A 83 -0.71 -2.27 -3.53
C HIS A 83 -0.33 -2.47 -2.07
N VAL A 84 0.95 -2.33 -1.74
CA VAL A 84 1.42 -2.48 -0.35
C VAL A 84 1.79 -1.11 0.20
N GLU A 85 1.22 -0.80 1.34
CA GLU A 85 1.53 0.40 2.10
C GLU A 85 1.76 0.05 3.57
N ALA A 86 2.43 0.91 4.31
CA ALA A 86 2.74 0.68 5.71
C ALA A 86 2.31 1.88 6.57
N SER A 87 1.61 1.61 7.67
CA SER A 87 1.07 2.62 8.57
C SER A 87 1.12 2.16 10.02
N ALA A 88 1.19 3.12 10.94
CA ALA A 88 1.11 2.85 12.38
C ALA A 88 -0.37 2.75 12.78
N LEU A 89 -0.82 1.54 13.17
CA LEU A 89 -2.22 1.25 13.49
C LEU A 89 -2.43 0.85 14.96
N GLY A 90 -1.37 0.93 15.77
CA GLY A 90 -1.36 0.46 17.15
C GLY A 90 -1.04 -1.03 17.29
N ALA A 91 -0.39 -1.42 18.37
CA ALA A 91 0.15 -2.76 18.59
C ALA A 91 -0.91 -3.87 18.69
N THR A 92 -2.15 -3.52 19.02
CA THR A 92 -3.30 -4.46 19.17
C THR A 92 -4.10 -4.68 17.89
N SER A 93 -3.86 -3.87 16.85
CA SER A 93 -4.49 -4.03 15.54
C SER A 93 -3.84 -5.19 14.78
N ALA A 94 -4.54 -5.74 13.78
CA ALA A 94 -4.00 -6.83 12.97
C ALA A 94 -2.66 -6.46 12.32
N PRO A 95 -1.75 -7.43 12.09
CA PRO A 95 -0.45 -7.17 11.48
C PRO A 95 -0.54 -6.68 10.03
N VAL A 96 -1.50 -7.19 9.27
CA VAL A 96 -1.79 -6.79 7.89
C VAL A 96 -3.30 -6.67 7.72
N LEU A 97 -3.74 -5.57 7.14
CA LEU A 97 -5.13 -5.33 6.78
C LEU A 97 -5.24 -5.29 5.24
N VAL A 98 -6.36 -5.76 4.72
CA VAL A 98 -6.72 -5.57 3.31
C VAL A 98 -7.84 -4.55 3.24
N THR A 99 -7.64 -3.50 2.46
CA THR A 99 -8.66 -2.49 2.19
C THR A 99 -8.93 -2.40 0.69
N GLN A 100 -10.10 -1.91 0.31
CA GLN A 100 -10.48 -1.72 -1.07
C GLN A 100 -10.95 -0.28 -1.28
N SER A 101 -10.40 0.41 -2.27
CA SER A 101 -10.77 1.79 -2.59
C SER A 101 -12.29 1.93 -2.78
N GLU A 102 -12.89 2.75 -1.95
CA GLU A 102 -14.32 3.06 -1.99
C GLU A 102 -14.74 3.63 -3.35
N TYR A 103 -13.92 4.50 -3.92
CA TYR A 103 -14.16 5.08 -5.23
C TYR A 103 -14.24 4.01 -6.33
N MET A 104 -13.27 3.11 -6.40
CA MET A 104 -13.25 2.04 -7.41
C MET A 104 -14.41 1.08 -7.22
N ARG A 105 -14.76 0.76 -6.00
CA ARG A 105 -15.90 -0.08 -5.67
C ARG A 105 -17.21 0.56 -6.13
N ARG A 106 -17.47 1.82 -5.80
CA ARG A 106 -18.68 2.55 -6.23
C ARG A 106 -18.76 2.66 -7.75
N MET A 107 -17.64 2.92 -8.42
CA MET A 107 -17.58 2.97 -9.88
C MET A 107 -17.99 1.62 -10.51
N LYS A 108 -17.50 0.52 -9.97
CA LYS A 108 -17.86 -0.83 -10.45
C LYS A 108 -19.34 -1.18 -10.20
N GLU A 109 -19.85 -0.84 -9.02
CA GLU A 109 -21.27 -1.03 -8.70
C GLU A 109 -22.17 -0.23 -9.65
N GLN A 110 -21.80 1.02 -9.92
CA GLN A 110 -22.53 1.89 -10.83
C GLN A 110 -22.47 1.39 -12.28
N ALA A 111 -21.32 0.85 -12.71
CA ALA A 111 -21.15 0.25 -14.03
C ALA A 111 -22.04 -0.97 -14.26
N ARG A 112 -22.33 -1.74 -13.20
CA ARG A 112 -23.27 -2.88 -13.28
C ARG A 112 -24.72 -2.45 -13.51
N LEU A 113 -25.06 -1.24 -13.07
CA LEU A 113 -26.43 -0.68 -13.19
C LEU A 113 -26.65 0.10 -14.49
N GLN A 114 -25.57 0.53 -15.17
CA GLN A 114 -25.65 1.36 -16.37
C GLN A 114 -24.98 0.68 -17.57
N PRO A 115 -25.73 0.27 -18.61
CA PRO A 115 -25.18 -0.47 -19.76
C PRO A 115 -24.06 0.24 -20.54
N GLY A 116 -23.96 1.57 -20.45
CA GLY A 116 -22.91 2.36 -21.11
C GLY A 116 -21.56 2.41 -20.38
N MET A 117 -21.46 1.86 -19.17
CA MET A 117 -20.25 1.90 -18.31
C MET A 117 -19.60 0.53 -18.10
N SER A 118 -19.91 -0.46 -18.96
CA SER A 118 -19.41 -1.85 -18.82
C SER A 118 -17.89 -1.96 -18.69
N PHE A 119 -17.12 -1.06 -19.32
CA PHE A 119 -15.66 -1.01 -19.23
C PHE A 119 -15.15 -0.95 -17.77
N TYR A 120 -15.79 -0.18 -16.91
CA TYR A 120 -15.39 -0.10 -15.49
C TYR A 120 -15.67 -1.40 -14.72
N GLY A 121 -16.65 -2.19 -15.15
CA GLY A 121 -16.95 -3.50 -14.58
C GLY A 121 -15.90 -4.58 -14.89
N GLU A 122 -15.12 -4.40 -15.95
CA GLU A 122 -14.06 -5.31 -16.39
C GLU A 122 -12.67 -4.98 -15.79
N LEU A 123 -12.52 -3.80 -15.17
CA LEU A 123 -11.26 -3.43 -14.54
C LEU A 123 -10.92 -4.40 -13.39
N PRO A 124 -9.63 -4.71 -13.18
CA PRO A 124 -9.18 -5.49 -12.03
C PRO A 124 -9.66 -4.89 -10.71
N ASP A 125 -9.89 -5.73 -9.71
CA ASP A 125 -10.11 -5.24 -8.36
C ASP A 125 -8.78 -4.76 -7.77
N ALA A 126 -8.77 -3.54 -7.24
CA ALA A 126 -7.62 -2.96 -6.59
C ALA A 126 -7.77 -3.03 -5.07
N TYR A 127 -6.81 -3.65 -4.42
CA TYR A 127 -6.72 -3.79 -2.97
C TYR A 127 -5.44 -3.16 -2.44
N SER A 128 -5.51 -2.55 -1.25
CA SER A 128 -4.33 -2.16 -0.49
C SER A 128 -4.08 -3.14 0.64
N LEU A 129 -2.87 -3.69 0.72
CA LEU A 129 -2.37 -4.39 1.89
C LEU A 129 -1.67 -3.38 2.79
N VAL A 130 -2.29 -3.06 3.91
CA VAL A 130 -1.75 -2.11 4.88
C VAL A 130 -1.01 -2.86 5.98
N LEU A 131 0.29 -2.69 6.02
CA LEU A 131 1.18 -3.28 7.02
C LEU A 131 1.17 -2.42 8.28
N ASN A 132 0.85 -3.04 9.42
CA ASN A 132 0.85 -2.33 10.70
C ASN A 132 2.27 -2.27 11.28
N THR A 133 2.93 -1.13 11.16
CA THR A 133 4.30 -0.93 11.65
C THR A 133 4.45 -1.02 13.19
N ASP A 134 3.34 -0.93 13.93
CA ASP A 134 3.34 -1.09 15.39
C ASP A 134 3.22 -2.54 15.84
N HIS A 135 2.78 -3.44 14.95
CA HIS A 135 2.56 -4.83 15.32
C HIS A 135 3.89 -5.59 15.51
N PRO A 136 4.05 -6.38 16.60
CA PRO A 136 5.31 -7.08 16.91
C PRO A 136 5.83 -7.98 15.79
N LEU A 137 4.96 -8.68 15.06
CA LEU A 137 5.36 -9.55 13.94
C LEU A 137 5.89 -8.73 12.76
N VAL A 138 5.31 -7.58 12.45
CA VAL A 138 5.81 -6.71 11.37
C VAL A 138 7.14 -6.08 11.77
N ARG A 139 7.28 -5.68 13.02
CA ARG A 139 8.57 -5.20 13.57
C ARG A 139 9.65 -6.29 13.50
N SER A 140 9.34 -7.53 13.86
CA SER A 140 10.31 -8.62 13.77
C SER A 140 10.77 -8.90 12.34
N VAL A 141 9.91 -8.72 11.33
CA VAL A 141 10.30 -8.79 9.91
C VAL A 141 11.29 -7.68 9.58
N ASN A 142 11.04 -6.45 10.02
CA ASN A 142 11.96 -5.33 9.79
C ASN A 142 13.30 -5.52 10.51
N ASP A 143 13.30 -5.98 11.75
CA ASP A 143 14.52 -6.23 12.52
C ASP A 143 15.36 -7.33 11.86
N GLY A 144 14.72 -8.40 11.40
CA GLY A 144 15.37 -9.46 10.63
C GLY A 144 15.91 -8.97 9.28
N LEU A 145 15.18 -8.11 8.58
CA LEU A 145 15.64 -7.46 7.35
C LEU A 145 16.92 -6.65 7.62
N ASN A 146 16.89 -5.77 8.62
CA ASN A 146 18.04 -4.94 8.95
C ASN A 146 19.26 -5.80 9.32
N ALA A 147 19.08 -6.83 10.13
CA ALA A 147 20.16 -7.74 10.52
C ALA A 147 20.79 -8.47 9.32
N ALA A 148 19.95 -8.87 8.33
CA ALA A 148 20.40 -9.68 7.19
C ALA A 148 20.94 -8.85 6.02
N THR A 149 20.53 -7.57 5.88
CA THR A 149 20.75 -6.80 4.66
C THR A 149 21.40 -5.44 4.85
N ALA A 150 21.69 -5.00 6.10
CA ALA A 150 22.21 -3.67 6.38
C ALA A 150 23.48 -3.34 5.56
N GLU A 151 24.43 -4.28 5.48
CA GLU A 151 25.67 -4.09 4.72
C GLU A 151 25.46 -3.94 3.21
N ARG A 152 24.42 -4.59 2.66
CA ARG A 152 24.06 -4.54 1.24
C ARG A 152 23.22 -3.29 0.92
N LEU A 153 22.32 -2.88 1.80
CA LEU A 153 21.42 -1.74 1.58
C LEU A 153 22.09 -0.40 1.87
N ALA A 154 22.98 -0.31 2.87
CA ALA A 154 23.57 0.96 3.27
C ALA A 154 24.25 1.74 2.12
N PRO A 155 25.09 1.14 1.25
CA PRO A 155 25.68 1.86 0.13
C PRO A 155 24.64 2.30 -0.90
N ILE A 156 23.67 1.44 -1.22
CA ILE A 156 22.57 1.75 -2.17
C ILE A 156 21.73 2.92 -1.67
N ASP A 157 21.32 2.87 -0.41
CA ASP A 157 20.51 3.93 0.20
C ASP A 157 21.29 5.25 0.32
N ALA A 158 22.62 5.21 0.53
CA ALA A 158 23.47 6.40 0.54
C ALA A 158 23.54 7.05 -0.87
N GLU A 159 23.71 6.24 -1.91
CA GLU A 159 23.74 6.72 -3.28
C GLU A 159 22.39 7.27 -3.72
N LEU A 160 21.28 6.58 -3.41
CA LEU A 160 19.93 7.06 -3.67
C LEU A 160 19.65 8.41 -3.00
N ARG A 161 20.10 8.63 -1.76
CA ARG A 161 19.96 9.94 -1.10
C ARG A 161 20.71 11.03 -1.85
N GLY A 162 21.94 10.76 -2.30
CA GLY A 162 22.73 11.70 -3.09
C GLY A 162 22.07 12.04 -4.43
N LEU A 163 21.60 11.03 -5.15
CA LEU A 163 20.93 11.20 -6.44
C LEU A 163 19.59 11.94 -6.29
N ARG A 164 18.79 11.63 -5.28
CA ARG A 164 17.51 12.33 -5.00
C ARG A 164 17.75 13.80 -4.64
N ALA A 165 18.80 14.10 -3.86
CA ALA A 165 19.17 15.49 -3.57
C ALA A 165 19.60 16.26 -4.83
N ARG A 166 20.36 15.60 -5.73
CA ARG A 166 20.74 16.19 -7.04
C ARG A 166 19.52 16.42 -7.92
N LEU A 167 18.61 15.44 -8.00
CA LEU A 167 17.35 15.57 -8.75
C LEU A 167 16.55 16.78 -8.25
N GLN A 168 16.37 16.89 -6.94
CA GLN A 168 15.65 18.00 -6.32
C GLN A 168 16.31 19.35 -6.62
N ALA A 169 17.64 19.42 -6.64
CA ALA A 169 18.35 20.66 -7.01
C ALA A 169 18.11 21.05 -8.47
N ILE A 170 18.13 20.08 -9.39
CA ILE A 170 17.82 20.29 -10.81
C ILE A 170 16.37 20.78 -10.98
N GLU A 171 15.41 20.08 -10.37
CA GLU A 171 13.99 20.45 -10.45
C GLU A 171 13.73 21.85 -9.88
N THR A 172 14.38 22.20 -8.75
CA THR A 172 14.26 23.54 -8.15
C THR A 172 14.83 24.63 -9.05
N ALA A 173 15.96 24.36 -9.72
CA ALA A 173 16.54 25.30 -10.67
C ALA A 173 15.64 25.51 -11.89
N GLN A 174 14.95 24.47 -12.33
CA GLN A 174 14.03 24.52 -13.49
C GLN A 174 12.64 25.09 -13.17
N GLN A 175 12.23 25.20 -11.90
CA GLN A 175 10.88 25.69 -11.51
C GLN A 175 10.57 27.09 -12.07
N HIS A 176 11.58 27.93 -12.30
CA HIS A 176 11.42 29.29 -12.82
C HIS A 176 11.85 29.43 -14.28
N THR A 177 12.29 28.36 -14.92
CA THR A 177 12.71 28.31 -16.32
C THR A 177 11.54 27.85 -17.19
N LYS A 178 11.27 28.55 -18.28
CA LYS A 178 10.23 28.09 -19.21
C LYS A 178 10.69 26.81 -19.89
N PRO A 179 9.77 25.88 -20.23
CA PRO A 179 10.14 24.60 -20.86
C PRO A 179 10.95 24.75 -22.17
N GLU A 180 10.77 25.86 -22.88
CA GLU A 180 11.47 26.22 -24.12
C GLU A 180 12.91 26.70 -23.90
N ASP A 181 13.22 27.16 -22.68
CA ASP A 181 14.53 27.71 -22.30
C ASP A 181 15.43 26.67 -21.64
N VAL A 182 14.91 25.44 -21.36
CA VAL A 182 15.68 24.32 -20.78
C VAL A 182 16.61 23.75 -21.86
N THR A 183 17.90 23.79 -21.59
CA THR A 183 18.92 23.32 -22.53
C THR A 183 18.92 21.80 -22.71
N GLU A 184 19.44 21.30 -23.83
CA GLU A 184 19.60 19.85 -24.05
C GLU A 184 20.58 19.21 -23.05
N GLU A 185 21.54 19.96 -22.54
CA GLU A 185 22.46 19.50 -21.49
C GLU A 185 21.72 19.24 -20.18
N GLU A 186 20.84 20.17 -19.75
CA GLU A 186 20.02 20.02 -18.54
C GLU A 186 19.01 18.87 -18.66
N LYS A 187 18.41 18.65 -19.83
CA LYS A 187 17.53 17.50 -20.09
C LYS A 187 18.29 16.18 -20.02
N ASN A 188 19.50 16.13 -20.56
CA ASN A 188 20.33 14.95 -20.50
C ASN A 188 20.81 14.67 -19.07
N GLU A 189 21.16 15.70 -18.30
CA GLU A 189 21.52 15.55 -16.89
C GLU A 189 20.35 14.99 -16.08
N LEU A 190 19.15 15.57 -16.23
CA LEU A 190 17.93 15.10 -15.58
C LEU A 190 17.65 13.62 -15.91
N LYS A 191 17.75 13.26 -17.19
CA LYS A 191 17.59 11.89 -17.65
C LYS A 191 18.61 10.96 -17.01
N GLN A 192 19.89 11.34 -17.03
CA GLN A 192 20.97 10.53 -16.45
C GLN A 192 20.76 10.27 -14.94
N VAL A 193 20.36 11.30 -14.19
CA VAL A 193 20.08 11.16 -12.75
C VAL A 193 18.89 10.22 -12.52
N ASN A 194 17.82 10.35 -13.31
CA ASN A 194 16.66 9.46 -13.22
C ASN A 194 17.02 8.00 -13.58
N ASP A 195 17.83 7.77 -14.62
CA ASP A 195 18.28 6.44 -15.00
C ASP A 195 19.14 5.79 -13.88
N GLN A 196 20.02 6.57 -13.23
CA GLN A 196 20.80 6.11 -12.08
C GLN A 196 19.91 5.79 -10.87
N ILE A 197 18.89 6.61 -10.57
CA ILE A 197 17.93 6.33 -9.51
C ILE A 197 17.16 5.04 -9.81
N ALA A 198 16.74 4.82 -11.03
CA ALA A 198 16.04 3.60 -11.46
C ALA A 198 16.92 2.35 -11.29
N GLU A 199 18.20 2.43 -11.66
CA GLU A 199 19.17 1.35 -11.48
C GLU A 199 19.36 1.01 -10.00
N GLN A 200 19.59 2.02 -9.15
CA GLN A 200 19.77 1.81 -7.72
C GLN A 200 18.50 1.26 -7.04
N ASN A 201 17.32 1.72 -7.45
CA ASN A 201 16.06 1.16 -6.97
C ASN A 201 15.93 -0.33 -7.36
N THR A 202 16.29 -0.70 -8.59
CA THR A 202 16.29 -2.10 -9.04
C THR A 202 17.24 -2.98 -8.20
N GLN A 203 18.42 -2.47 -7.89
CA GLN A 203 19.37 -3.18 -7.02
C GLN A 203 18.82 -3.34 -5.60
N ARG A 204 18.19 -2.28 -5.06
CA ARG A 204 17.55 -2.29 -3.75
C ARG A 204 16.40 -3.29 -3.69
N GLU A 205 15.52 -3.28 -4.68
CA GLU A 205 14.42 -4.24 -4.80
C GLU A 205 14.91 -5.69 -4.85
N ALA A 206 16.01 -5.96 -5.54
CA ALA A 206 16.61 -7.30 -5.58
C ALA A 206 17.05 -7.76 -4.19
N VAL A 207 17.68 -6.89 -3.39
CA VAL A 207 18.09 -7.21 -2.01
C VAL A 207 16.89 -7.51 -1.12
N LEU A 208 15.83 -6.68 -1.22
CA LEU A 208 14.59 -6.87 -0.46
C LEU A 208 13.87 -8.18 -0.86
N ALA A 209 13.84 -8.48 -2.16
CA ALA A 209 13.23 -9.70 -2.69
C ALA A 209 13.98 -10.97 -2.25
N ASP A 210 15.31 -10.93 -2.20
CA ASP A 210 16.12 -12.04 -1.69
C ASP A 210 15.77 -12.36 -0.23
N TYR A 211 15.68 -11.33 0.61
CA TYR A 211 15.25 -11.49 1.99
C TYR A 211 13.82 -12.03 2.09
N ALA A 212 12.89 -11.46 1.34
CA ALA A 212 11.49 -11.85 1.34
C ALA A 212 11.29 -13.34 1.02
N ARG A 213 12.05 -13.89 0.05
CA ARG A 213 11.99 -15.31 -0.33
C ARG A 213 12.46 -16.26 0.76
N THR A 214 13.37 -15.81 1.62
CA THR A 214 13.90 -16.62 2.74
C THR A 214 13.10 -16.48 4.02
N ASN A 215 12.25 -15.45 4.12
CA ASN A 215 11.43 -15.19 5.30
C ASN A 215 10.06 -15.87 5.20
N GLN A 216 9.81 -16.83 6.08
CA GLN A 216 8.55 -17.60 6.08
C GLN A 216 7.37 -16.83 6.68
N ILE A 217 7.61 -15.79 7.50
CA ILE A 217 6.58 -15.01 8.17
C ILE A 217 5.86 -14.10 7.16
N VAL A 218 6.58 -13.48 6.21
CA VAL A 218 6.04 -12.52 5.25
C VAL A 218 4.89 -13.14 4.43
N PRO A 219 5.07 -14.26 3.69
CA PRO A 219 3.97 -14.87 2.95
C PRO A 219 2.85 -15.36 3.86
N GLN A 220 3.16 -15.75 5.10
CA GLN A 220 2.14 -16.19 6.05
C GLN A 220 1.23 -15.04 6.49
N LEU A 221 1.79 -13.84 6.72
CA LEU A 221 1.02 -12.65 7.07
C LEU A 221 0.14 -12.16 5.90
N ILE A 222 0.67 -12.20 4.68
CA ILE A 222 -0.10 -11.87 3.47
C ILE A 222 -1.30 -12.81 3.35
N ASP A 223 -1.05 -14.11 3.38
CA ASP A 223 -2.08 -15.11 3.17
C ASP A 223 -3.14 -15.09 4.27
N LEU A 224 -2.76 -14.81 5.52
CA LEU A 224 -3.71 -14.62 6.62
C LEU A 224 -4.65 -13.44 6.36
N ALA A 225 -4.12 -12.32 5.89
CA ALA A 225 -4.91 -11.14 5.57
C ALA A 225 -5.84 -11.38 4.36
N LEU A 226 -5.35 -12.07 3.32
CA LEU A 226 -6.16 -12.48 2.17
C LEU A 226 -7.26 -13.47 2.56
N LEU A 227 -6.96 -14.42 3.45
CA LEU A 227 -7.93 -15.38 3.95
C LEU A 227 -9.08 -14.71 4.70
N GLN A 228 -8.78 -13.74 5.57
CA GLN A 228 -9.79 -12.96 6.31
C GLN A 228 -10.76 -12.22 5.38
N ASN A 229 -10.31 -11.87 4.17
CA ASN A 229 -11.12 -11.15 3.18
C ASN A 229 -11.69 -12.06 2.09
N GLY A 230 -11.56 -13.40 2.23
CA GLY A 230 -12.08 -14.38 1.28
C GLY A 230 -11.36 -14.37 -0.09
N LEU A 231 -10.17 -13.76 -0.15
CA LEU A 231 -9.35 -13.65 -1.35
C LEU A 231 -8.36 -14.82 -1.52
N LEU A 232 -8.09 -15.59 -0.45
CA LEU A 232 -7.20 -16.75 -0.51
C LEU A 232 -7.98 -18.00 -0.87
N ARG A 233 -7.70 -18.61 -2.04
CA ARG A 233 -8.46 -19.75 -2.58
C ARG A 233 -7.57 -20.77 -3.27
N GLY A 234 -8.10 -21.98 -3.50
CA GLY A 234 -7.47 -23.02 -4.31
C GLY A 234 -6.08 -23.44 -3.80
N GLU A 235 -5.10 -23.48 -4.69
CA GLU A 235 -3.74 -23.92 -4.40
C GLU A 235 -3.03 -23.01 -3.38
N ALA A 236 -3.28 -21.69 -3.43
CA ALA A 236 -2.71 -20.74 -2.47
C ALA A 236 -3.18 -21.05 -1.04
N LEU A 237 -4.46 -21.37 -0.85
CA LEU A 237 -4.99 -21.80 0.44
C LEU A 237 -4.33 -23.10 0.94
N ASN A 238 -4.14 -24.07 0.05
CA ASN A 238 -3.46 -25.34 0.41
C ASN A 238 -2.00 -25.07 0.82
N ALA A 239 -1.30 -24.22 0.09
CA ALA A 239 0.08 -23.82 0.41
C ALA A 239 0.17 -23.11 1.77
N PHE A 240 -0.77 -22.21 2.05
CA PHE A 240 -0.89 -21.53 3.34
C PHE A 240 -1.08 -22.53 4.49
N VAL A 241 -2.02 -23.48 4.37
CA VAL A 241 -2.27 -24.50 5.40
C VAL A 241 -1.00 -25.33 5.66
N LYS A 242 -0.31 -25.76 4.60
CA LYS A 242 0.95 -26.51 4.73
C LYS A 242 2.01 -25.73 5.50
N ARG A 243 2.26 -24.47 5.13
CA ARG A 243 3.21 -23.59 5.85
C ARG A 243 2.80 -23.38 7.30
N SER A 244 1.50 -23.19 7.57
CA SER A 244 1.00 -23.03 8.95
C SER A 244 1.32 -24.23 9.82
N VAL A 245 1.15 -25.44 9.29
CA VAL A 245 1.50 -26.67 10.00
C VAL A 245 3.01 -26.77 10.26
N ASP A 246 3.83 -26.38 9.30
CA ASP A 246 5.30 -26.41 9.44
C ASP A 246 5.83 -25.36 10.44
N LEU A 247 5.13 -24.24 10.62
CA LEU A 247 5.46 -23.20 11.61
C LEU A 247 5.06 -23.57 13.06
N ILE A 248 4.15 -24.53 13.25
CA ILE A 248 3.68 -24.98 14.57
C ILE A 248 4.55 -26.11 15.13
N LYS A 249 5.30 -26.81 14.29
CA LYS A 249 6.24 -27.88 14.69
C LYS A 249 7.50 -27.32 15.32
#